data_2ab2535adf44dc9573d75138a6de5e8b
#
_entry.id   2ab2535adf44dc9573d75138a6de5e8b
#
_cell.length_a   1.000
_cell.length_b   1.000
_cell.length_c   1.000
_cell.angle_alpha   90.00
_cell.angle_beta   90.00
_cell.angle_gamma   90.00
#
_symmetry.space_group_name_H-M   'P 1'
#
loop_
_entity.id
_entity.type
_entity.pdbx_description
1 polymer ?
#
loop_
_entity_poly.entity_id
_entity_poly.type
_entity_poly.pdbx_seq_one_letter_code
_entity_poly.pdbx_strand_id
1 'polypeptide(L)'
;MKMLGESRAIERLREIREEFRNEVSRYEVRAKNCGSCDTPGACCLDEHFVNVRITRLEAAAIGRVIDELPVSLQERVFRRVENAIKDYRLSDISNEKFACPLFEKGVGCLVHSMAKPLPCIQHACYEKLEDLPPDELLIEAEAKIDRLNRRVYRDASATKPLPVAVKRTCG
;
A
#
# COMPACT_ATOMS: atom_id res chain seq x y z
N MET A 1 18.99 -7.71 -19.16
CA MET A 1 17.56 -7.34 -18.99
C MET A 1 17.36 -5.90 -19.43
N LYS A 2 16.42 -5.63 -20.35
CA LYS A 2 16.19 -4.28 -20.87
C LYS A 2 15.59 -3.40 -19.76
N MET A 3 16.19 -2.21 -19.56
CA MET A 3 15.71 -1.23 -18.59
C MET A 3 14.31 -0.72 -18.96
N LEU A 4 13.51 -0.43 -17.95
CA LEU A 4 12.17 0.15 -18.11
C LEU A 4 12.16 1.54 -17.46
N GLY A 5 11.60 2.53 -18.15
CA GLY A 5 11.39 3.86 -17.56
C GLY A 5 10.35 3.80 -16.44
N GLU A 6 10.54 4.59 -15.38
CA GLU A 6 9.70 4.58 -14.19
C GLU A 6 8.22 4.84 -14.51
N SER A 7 7.91 5.83 -15.37
CA SER A 7 6.52 6.15 -15.73
C SER A 7 5.81 4.94 -16.36
N ARG A 8 6.47 4.25 -17.29
CA ARG A 8 5.92 3.05 -17.92
C ARG A 8 5.80 1.87 -16.94
N ALA A 9 6.69 1.81 -15.95
CA ALA A 9 6.60 0.81 -14.91
C ALA A 9 5.41 1.08 -13.98
N ILE A 10 5.14 2.33 -13.65
CA ILE A 10 3.97 2.71 -12.84
C ILE A 10 2.66 2.40 -13.56
N GLU A 11 2.59 2.56 -14.88
CA GLU A 11 1.42 2.13 -15.67
C GLU A 11 1.22 0.61 -15.55
N ARG A 12 2.30 -0.19 -15.74
CA ARG A 12 2.23 -1.65 -15.56
C ARG A 12 1.92 -2.08 -14.12
N LEU A 13 2.39 -1.33 -13.13
CA LEU A 13 2.05 -1.56 -11.74
C LEU A 13 0.54 -1.38 -11.50
N ARG A 14 -0.07 -0.42 -12.19
CA ARG A 14 -1.52 -0.19 -12.15
C ARG A 14 -2.29 -1.38 -12.74
N GLU A 15 -1.83 -1.90 -13.88
CA GLU A 15 -2.40 -3.09 -14.52
C GLU A 15 -2.35 -4.31 -13.57
N ILE A 16 -1.20 -4.58 -12.94
CA ILE A 16 -1.03 -5.67 -11.97
C ILE A 16 -2.03 -5.51 -10.78
N ARG A 17 -2.17 -4.30 -10.27
CA ARG A 17 -3.12 -4.03 -9.17
C ARG A 17 -4.57 -4.23 -9.58
N GLU A 18 -4.93 -3.86 -10.79
CA GLU A 18 -6.28 -4.05 -11.33
C GLU A 18 -6.59 -5.54 -11.53
N GLU A 19 -5.68 -6.30 -12.12
CA GLU A 19 -5.78 -7.76 -12.23
C GLU A 19 -6.00 -8.39 -10.84
N PHE A 20 -5.14 -8.03 -9.87
CA PHE A 20 -5.23 -8.54 -8.50
C PHE A 20 -6.54 -8.16 -7.81
N ARG A 21 -7.00 -6.93 -7.97
CA ARG A 21 -8.31 -6.48 -7.43
C ARG A 21 -9.46 -7.30 -8.00
N ASN A 22 -9.45 -7.57 -9.30
CA ASN A 22 -10.46 -8.40 -9.95
C ASN A 22 -10.45 -9.84 -9.42
N GLU A 23 -9.28 -10.41 -9.15
CA GLU A 23 -9.16 -11.73 -8.54
C GLU A 23 -9.71 -11.75 -7.10
N VAL A 24 -9.31 -10.80 -6.27
CA VAL A 24 -9.72 -10.70 -4.85
C VAL A 24 -11.20 -10.38 -4.72
N SER A 25 -11.80 -9.62 -5.62
CA SER A 25 -13.22 -9.22 -5.55
C SER A 25 -14.18 -10.40 -5.48
N ARG A 26 -13.78 -11.57 -5.97
CA ARG A 26 -14.57 -12.82 -5.88
C ARG A 26 -14.74 -13.31 -4.44
N TYR A 27 -13.81 -12.92 -3.57
CA TYR A 27 -13.81 -13.28 -2.14
C TYR A 27 -14.48 -12.21 -1.29
N GLU A 28 -14.36 -10.93 -1.68
CA GLU A 28 -14.91 -9.79 -0.95
C GLU A 28 -16.44 -9.86 -0.76
N VAL A 29 -17.16 -10.59 -1.61
CA VAL A 29 -18.61 -10.83 -1.45
C VAL A 29 -18.96 -11.54 -0.14
N ARG A 30 -17.97 -12.18 0.51
CA ARG A 30 -18.11 -12.87 1.80
C ARG A 30 -17.60 -12.03 2.98
N ALA A 31 -17.05 -10.85 2.71
CA ALA A 31 -16.58 -9.94 3.75
C ALA A 31 -17.70 -9.00 4.20
N LYS A 32 -17.58 -8.50 5.44
CA LYS A 32 -18.46 -7.42 5.92
C LYS A 32 -18.23 -6.16 5.09
N ASN A 33 -19.31 -5.49 4.73
CA ASN A 33 -19.24 -4.24 4.00
C ASN A 33 -18.62 -3.13 4.89
N CYS A 34 -17.54 -2.51 4.40
CA CYS A 34 -16.90 -1.39 5.09
C CYS A 34 -17.82 -0.18 5.28
N GLY A 35 -18.84 -0.02 4.42
CA GLY A 35 -19.85 1.04 4.56
C GLY A 35 -20.77 0.88 5.77
N SER A 36 -20.87 -0.33 6.33
CA SER A 36 -21.60 -0.62 7.57
C SER A 36 -20.70 -0.91 8.77
N CYS A 37 -19.43 -0.52 8.70
CA CYS A 37 -18.47 -0.74 9.77
C CYS A 37 -18.72 0.22 10.94
N ASP A 38 -18.82 -0.32 12.16
CA ASP A 38 -18.98 0.46 13.38
C ASP A 38 -17.75 1.32 13.70
N THR A 39 -16.59 0.95 13.18
CA THR A 39 -15.31 1.63 13.37
C THR A 39 -14.59 1.89 12.04
N PRO A 40 -15.13 2.80 11.19
CA PRO A 40 -14.54 3.05 9.86
C PRO A 40 -13.08 3.48 9.95
N GLY A 41 -12.20 2.78 9.23
CA GLY A 41 -10.78 3.06 9.20
C GLY A 41 -9.96 2.46 10.34
N ALA A 42 -10.55 1.74 11.30
CA ALA A 42 -9.80 1.08 12.37
C ALA A 42 -8.69 0.17 11.80
N CYS A 43 -8.97 -0.56 10.71
CA CYS A 43 -7.98 -1.40 10.04
C CYS A 43 -6.78 -0.63 9.44
N CYS A 44 -6.87 0.68 9.28
CA CYS A 44 -5.79 1.54 8.81
C CYS A 44 -5.13 2.34 9.95
N LEU A 45 -5.89 2.69 10.98
CA LEU A 45 -5.43 3.54 12.07
C LEU A 45 -5.00 2.77 13.30
N ASP A 46 -5.49 1.54 13.47
CA ASP A 46 -5.09 0.68 14.56
C ASP A 46 -3.76 0.00 14.22
N GLU A 47 -2.73 0.30 14.99
CA GLU A 47 -1.38 -0.26 14.85
C GLU A 47 -1.32 -1.79 14.88
N HIS A 48 -2.36 -2.46 15.39
CA HIS A 48 -2.44 -3.91 15.37
C HIS A 48 -2.69 -4.51 13.99
N PHE A 49 -3.21 -3.73 13.06
CA PHE A 49 -3.59 -4.22 11.73
C PHE A 49 -2.64 -3.80 10.61
N VAL A 50 -1.86 -2.74 10.78
CA VAL A 50 -1.06 -2.19 9.70
C VAL A 50 0.41 -2.57 9.84
N ASN A 51 0.86 -3.47 8.98
CA ASN A 51 2.28 -3.80 8.77
C ASN A 51 2.52 -3.96 7.26
N VAL A 52 2.38 -2.86 6.53
CA VAL A 52 2.48 -2.87 5.07
C VAL A 52 3.89 -2.49 4.66
N ARG A 53 4.53 -3.39 3.90
CA ARG A 53 5.85 -3.17 3.30
C ARG A 53 5.68 -3.04 1.79
N ILE A 54 6.38 -2.10 1.18
CA ILE A 54 6.26 -1.79 -0.25
C ILE A 54 7.62 -1.67 -0.92
N THR A 55 7.65 -1.88 -2.22
CA THR A 55 8.82 -1.65 -3.08
C THR A 55 9.04 -0.16 -3.32
N ARG A 56 10.22 0.20 -3.82
CA ARG A 56 10.52 1.57 -4.26
C ARG A 56 9.57 2.04 -5.38
N LEU A 57 9.20 1.15 -6.30
CA LEU A 57 8.27 1.46 -7.38
C LEU A 57 6.86 1.79 -6.87
N GLU A 58 6.39 1.04 -5.87
CA GLU A 58 5.11 1.35 -5.22
C GLU A 58 5.15 2.68 -4.48
N ALA A 59 6.26 2.98 -3.80
CA ALA A 59 6.46 4.26 -3.14
C ALA A 59 6.46 5.42 -4.15
N ALA A 60 7.09 5.26 -5.32
CA ALA A 60 7.06 6.25 -6.39
C ALA A 60 5.63 6.47 -6.94
N ALA A 61 4.86 5.38 -7.09
CA ALA A 61 3.46 5.49 -7.50
C ALA A 61 2.59 6.21 -6.46
N ILE A 62 2.82 5.95 -5.17
CA ILE A 62 2.15 6.65 -4.06
C ILE A 62 2.54 8.13 -4.07
N GLY A 63 3.83 8.44 -4.23
CA GLY A 63 4.33 9.81 -4.30
C GLY A 63 3.62 10.64 -5.37
N ARG A 64 3.44 10.09 -6.57
CA ARG A 64 2.70 10.78 -7.65
C ARG A 64 1.25 11.11 -7.27
N VAL A 65 0.59 10.20 -6.56
CA VAL A 65 -0.77 10.47 -6.08
C VAL A 65 -0.77 11.58 -5.02
N ILE A 66 0.21 11.57 -4.11
CA ILE A 66 0.35 12.63 -3.09
C ILE A 66 0.60 13.97 -3.75
N ASP A 67 1.46 14.05 -4.78
CA ASP A 67 1.80 15.29 -5.50
C ASP A 67 0.58 15.92 -6.18
N GLU A 68 -0.44 15.13 -6.53
CA GLU A 68 -1.71 15.60 -7.11
C GLU A 68 -2.73 16.10 -6.06
N LEU A 69 -2.47 15.88 -4.77
CA LEU A 69 -3.35 16.33 -3.69
C LEU A 69 -3.21 17.85 -3.44
N PRO A 70 -4.22 18.50 -2.82
CA PRO A 70 -4.06 19.87 -2.33
C PRO A 70 -2.87 19.98 -1.36
N VAL A 71 -2.10 21.08 -1.45
CA VAL A 71 -0.87 21.31 -0.66
C VAL A 71 -1.08 21.06 0.83
N SER A 72 -2.18 21.56 1.39
CA SER A 72 -2.49 21.36 2.81
C SER A 72 -2.68 19.88 3.19
N LEU A 73 -3.12 19.05 2.25
CA LEU A 73 -3.27 17.61 2.46
C LEU A 73 -1.93 16.89 2.32
N GLN A 74 -1.11 17.31 1.35
CA GLN A 74 0.27 16.81 1.22
C GLN A 74 1.06 17.03 2.52
N GLU A 75 1.03 18.25 3.08
CA GLU A 75 1.70 18.58 4.35
C GLU A 75 1.22 17.70 5.50
N ARG A 76 -0.10 17.44 5.58
CA ARG A 76 -0.63 16.53 6.61
C ARG A 76 -0.16 15.10 6.43
N VAL A 77 -0.11 14.61 5.19
CA VAL A 77 0.41 13.26 4.89
C VAL A 77 1.87 13.14 5.30
N PHE A 78 2.73 14.09 4.90
CA PHE A 78 4.16 14.05 5.24
C PHE A 78 4.40 14.15 6.74
N ARG A 79 3.64 14.98 7.45
CA ARG A 79 3.70 15.04 8.92
C ARG A 79 3.33 13.70 9.56
N ARG A 80 2.29 13.03 9.07
CA ARG A 80 1.92 11.68 9.55
C ARG A 80 2.97 10.64 9.22
N VAL A 81 3.59 10.71 8.04
CA VAL A 81 4.72 9.84 7.67
C VAL A 81 5.88 9.99 8.64
N GLU A 82 6.27 11.23 8.97
CA GLU A 82 7.35 11.50 9.91
C GLU A 82 7.00 11.04 11.33
N ASN A 83 5.78 11.32 11.78
CA ASN A 83 5.30 10.88 13.08
C ASN A 83 5.30 9.34 13.16
N ALA A 84 4.78 8.64 12.15
CA ALA A 84 4.79 7.18 12.14
C ALA A 84 6.22 6.60 12.24
N ILE A 85 7.17 7.16 11.50
CA ILE A 85 8.56 6.73 11.58
C ILE A 85 9.14 6.93 12.98
N LYS A 86 8.88 8.07 13.59
CA LYS A 86 9.38 8.43 14.93
C LYS A 86 8.70 7.62 16.03
N ASP A 87 7.37 7.61 16.05
CA ASP A 87 6.57 7.05 17.15
C ASP A 87 6.70 5.53 17.21
N TYR A 88 6.72 4.87 16.04
CA TYR A 88 6.90 3.42 15.94
C TYR A 88 8.36 2.99 15.71
N ARG A 89 9.32 3.93 15.74
CA ARG A 89 10.77 3.67 15.54
C ARG A 89 11.08 2.87 14.28
N LEU A 90 10.41 3.20 13.18
CA LEU A 90 10.51 2.45 11.94
C LEU A 90 11.86 2.66 11.26
N SER A 91 12.44 1.56 10.79
CA SER A 91 13.65 1.50 9.96
C SER A 91 13.38 0.64 8.72
N ASP A 92 14.34 0.51 7.83
CA ASP A 92 14.22 -0.30 6.61
C ASP A 92 13.84 -1.76 6.88
N ILE A 93 14.25 -2.29 8.01
CA ILE A 93 14.10 -3.70 8.40
C ILE A 93 13.00 -3.91 9.46
N SER A 94 12.34 -2.85 9.93
CA SER A 94 11.32 -2.96 10.96
C SER A 94 10.12 -3.78 10.47
N ASN A 95 9.58 -4.60 11.37
CA ASN A 95 8.34 -5.34 11.20
C ASN A 95 7.25 -4.85 12.16
N GLU A 96 7.44 -3.66 12.73
CA GLU A 96 6.47 -3.05 13.62
C GLU A 96 5.20 -2.65 12.86
N LYS A 97 4.08 -2.75 13.53
CA LYS A 97 2.80 -2.25 13.05
C LYS A 97 2.72 -0.74 13.31
N PHE A 98 1.99 -0.04 12.49
CA PHE A 98 1.85 1.41 12.56
C PHE A 98 0.49 1.88 12.04
N ALA A 99 0.03 3.04 12.50
CA ALA A 99 -1.12 3.71 11.92
C ALA A 99 -0.78 4.22 10.51
N CYS A 100 -1.61 3.91 9.53
CA CYS A 100 -1.36 4.24 8.12
C CYS A 100 -1.38 5.77 7.89
N PRO A 101 -0.28 6.40 7.44
CA PRO A 101 -0.22 7.84 7.21
C PRO A 101 -1.06 8.30 6.01
N LEU A 102 -1.47 7.37 5.14
CA LEU A 102 -2.26 7.65 3.94
C LEU A 102 -3.78 7.61 4.19
N PHE A 103 -4.20 7.33 5.42
CA PHE A 103 -5.62 7.37 5.78
C PHE A 103 -5.99 8.77 6.30
N GLU A 104 -6.99 9.39 5.69
CA GLU A 104 -7.54 10.68 6.10
C GLU A 104 -8.93 10.47 6.73
N LYS A 105 -9.11 10.90 7.96
CA LYS A 105 -10.38 10.75 8.68
C LYS A 105 -11.49 11.51 7.95
N GLY A 106 -12.59 10.83 7.69
CA GLY A 106 -13.75 11.39 6.95
C GLY A 106 -13.62 11.31 5.41
N VAL A 107 -12.43 10.94 4.89
CA VAL A 107 -12.16 10.80 3.45
C VAL A 107 -11.85 9.35 3.10
N GLY A 108 -11.05 8.66 3.91
CA GLY A 108 -10.59 7.30 3.69
C GLY A 108 -9.14 7.21 3.19
N CYS A 109 -8.81 6.14 2.48
CA CYS A 109 -7.48 5.92 1.93
C CYS A 109 -7.22 6.85 0.73
N LEU A 110 -6.29 7.77 0.86
CA LEU A 110 -5.96 8.76 -0.19
C LEU A 110 -5.40 8.15 -1.48
N VAL A 111 -4.88 6.93 -1.41
CA VAL A 111 -4.32 6.21 -2.57
C VAL A 111 -5.21 5.06 -3.04
N HIS A 112 -6.46 5.00 -2.57
CA HIS A 112 -7.37 3.87 -2.76
C HIS A 112 -7.50 3.44 -4.22
N SER A 113 -7.77 4.38 -5.12
CA SER A 113 -8.05 4.10 -6.52
C SER A 113 -6.79 3.86 -7.36
N MET A 114 -5.69 4.57 -7.06
CA MET A 114 -4.55 4.66 -7.96
C MET A 114 -3.31 3.90 -7.50
N ALA A 115 -3.06 3.85 -6.20
CA ALA A 115 -1.79 3.34 -5.67
C ALA A 115 -1.92 2.51 -4.38
N LYS A 116 -3.10 1.95 -4.09
CA LYS A 116 -3.32 1.10 -2.92
C LYS A 116 -2.40 -0.13 -2.96
N PRO A 117 -1.60 -0.42 -1.91
CA PRO A 117 -0.73 -1.60 -1.86
C PRO A 117 -1.52 -2.91 -1.94
N LEU A 118 -0.90 -3.98 -2.48
CA LEU A 118 -1.57 -5.28 -2.63
C LEU A 118 -2.11 -5.85 -1.31
N PRO A 119 -1.35 -5.85 -0.19
CA PRO A 119 -1.89 -6.34 1.09
C PRO A 119 -3.13 -5.56 1.54
N CYS A 120 -3.20 -4.25 1.22
CA CYS A 120 -4.36 -3.44 1.54
C CYS A 120 -5.55 -3.71 0.60
N ILE A 121 -5.29 -4.15 -0.65
CA ILE A 121 -6.33 -4.59 -1.59
C ILE A 121 -6.96 -5.90 -1.10
N GLN A 122 -6.12 -6.86 -0.66
CA GLN A 122 -6.58 -8.15 -0.18
C GLN A 122 -7.33 -8.05 1.17
N HIS A 123 -7.00 -7.03 1.97
CA HIS A 123 -7.58 -6.90 3.30
C HIS A 123 -9.05 -6.50 3.24
N ALA A 124 -9.90 -7.36 3.80
CA ALA A 124 -11.31 -7.11 4.04
C ALA A 124 -11.75 -7.78 5.36
N CYS A 125 -12.93 -7.43 5.87
CA CYS A 125 -13.43 -7.95 7.14
C CYS A 125 -14.10 -9.31 6.95
N TYR A 126 -13.30 -10.37 6.77
CA TYR A 126 -13.77 -11.74 6.70
C TYR A 126 -14.11 -12.28 8.10
N GLU A 127 -15.20 -13.02 8.20
CA GLU A 127 -15.60 -13.66 9.48
C GLU A 127 -14.94 -15.02 9.67
N LYS A 128 -14.65 -15.72 8.58
CA LYS A 128 -14.10 -17.08 8.59
C LYS A 128 -12.80 -17.14 7.80
N LEU A 129 -11.85 -17.97 8.24
CA LEU A 129 -10.59 -18.20 7.55
C LEU A 129 -10.79 -18.78 6.14
N GLU A 130 -11.79 -19.62 5.95
CA GLU A 130 -12.14 -20.23 4.65
C GLU A 130 -12.66 -19.24 3.61
N ASP A 131 -13.05 -18.04 4.04
CA ASP A 131 -13.53 -16.97 3.15
C ASP A 131 -12.41 -16.07 2.64
N LEU A 132 -11.19 -16.16 3.23
CA LEU A 132 -10.06 -15.37 2.80
C LEU A 132 -9.60 -15.77 1.39
N PRO A 133 -9.09 -14.81 0.59
CA PRO A 133 -8.36 -15.14 -0.62
C PRO A 133 -7.15 -16.03 -0.30
N PRO A 134 -6.80 -16.99 -1.18
CA PRO A 134 -5.57 -17.77 -1.03
C PRO A 134 -4.32 -16.87 -1.00
N ASP A 135 -3.36 -17.18 -0.13
CA ASP A 135 -2.10 -16.43 0.00
C ASP A 135 -1.30 -16.43 -1.31
N GLU A 136 -1.43 -17.46 -2.12
CA GLU A 136 -0.77 -17.61 -3.42
C GLU A 136 -1.08 -16.45 -4.36
N LEU A 137 -2.31 -15.90 -4.32
CA LEU A 137 -2.69 -14.75 -5.16
C LEU A 137 -1.83 -13.52 -4.82
N LEU A 138 -1.64 -13.24 -3.54
CA LEU A 138 -0.80 -12.13 -3.09
C LEU A 138 0.66 -12.37 -3.45
N ILE A 139 1.19 -13.58 -3.16
CA ILE A 139 2.58 -13.96 -3.42
C ILE A 139 2.92 -13.80 -4.92
N GLU A 140 2.05 -14.27 -5.81
CA GLU A 140 2.25 -14.15 -7.25
C GLU A 140 2.23 -12.70 -7.73
N ALA A 141 1.30 -11.90 -7.23
CA ALA A 141 1.19 -10.49 -7.58
C ALA A 141 2.40 -9.68 -7.05
N GLU A 142 2.83 -9.93 -5.82
CA GLU A 142 4.05 -9.32 -5.24
C GLU A 142 5.30 -9.71 -6.04
N ALA A 143 5.41 -10.95 -6.48
CA ALA A 143 6.52 -11.39 -7.35
C ALA A 143 6.51 -10.68 -8.72
N LYS A 144 5.34 -10.35 -9.28
CA LYS A 144 5.24 -9.53 -10.52
C LYS A 144 5.76 -8.11 -10.24
N ILE A 145 5.36 -7.49 -9.11
CA ILE A 145 5.81 -6.15 -8.72
C ILE A 145 7.32 -6.12 -8.46
N ASP A 146 7.87 -7.10 -7.73
CA ASP A 146 9.31 -7.17 -7.46
C ASP A 146 10.12 -7.26 -8.77
N ARG A 147 9.71 -8.11 -9.71
CA ARG A 147 10.34 -8.19 -11.04
C ARG A 147 10.31 -6.85 -11.78
N LEU A 148 9.19 -6.13 -11.67
CA LEU A 148 9.02 -4.82 -12.30
C LEU A 148 9.93 -3.77 -11.62
N ASN A 149 9.97 -3.75 -10.29
CA ASN A 149 10.83 -2.88 -9.49
C ASN A 149 12.31 -3.04 -9.86
N ARG A 150 12.81 -4.30 -9.96
CA ARG A 150 14.19 -4.60 -10.37
C ARG A 150 14.52 -4.13 -11.80
N ARG A 151 13.54 -4.12 -12.71
CA ARG A 151 13.74 -3.61 -14.07
C ARG A 151 13.91 -2.10 -14.13
N VAL A 152 13.40 -1.37 -13.14
CA VAL A 152 13.53 0.10 -13.04
C VAL A 152 14.80 0.48 -12.31
N TYR A 153 15.00 -0.07 -11.11
CA TYR A 153 16.02 0.44 -10.18
C TYR A 153 17.28 -0.42 -10.10
N ARG A 154 17.35 -1.57 -10.77
CA ARG A 154 18.45 -2.55 -10.71
C ARG A 154 18.79 -3.05 -9.31
N ASP A 155 18.11 -2.52 -8.33
CA ASP A 155 18.33 -2.83 -6.93
C ASP A 155 17.37 -3.93 -6.50
N ALA A 156 17.91 -4.98 -5.89
CA ALA A 156 17.15 -6.02 -5.22
C ALA A 156 16.74 -5.58 -3.82
N SER A 157 16.61 -4.26 -3.58
CA SER A 157 16.28 -3.77 -2.26
C SER A 157 14.97 -4.38 -1.79
N ALA A 158 15.04 -4.98 -0.62
CA ALA A 158 13.89 -5.53 0.08
C ALA A 158 12.81 -4.44 0.23
N THR A 159 11.56 -4.84 0.26
CA THR A 159 10.46 -3.96 0.62
C THR A 159 10.75 -3.26 1.95
N LYS A 160 10.22 -2.05 2.12
CA LYS A 160 10.36 -1.24 3.34
C LYS A 160 8.99 -0.95 3.94
N PRO A 161 8.88 -0.70 5.25
CA PRO A 161 7.64 -0.19 5.81
C PRO A 161 7.15 1.02 5.00
N LEU A 162 5.87 1.07 4.72
CA LEU A 162 5.27 2.08 3.85
C LEU A 162 5.69 3.52 4.22
N PRO A 163 5.68 3.97 5.50
CA PRO A 163 6.11 5.32 5.84
C PRO A 163 7.57 5.59 5.48
N VAL A 164 8.46 4.60 5.71
CA VAL A 164 9.90 4.71 5.40
C VAL A 164 10.13 4.79 3.89
N ALA A 165 9.43 3.96 3.11
CA ALA A 165 9.53 3.96 1.66
C ALA A 165 9.04 5.28 1.04
N VAL A 166 7.89 5.78 1.49
CA VAL A 166 7.30 7.04 1.03
C VAL A 166 8.22 8.23 1.35
N LYS A 167 8.75 8.33 2.59
CA LYS A 167 9.67 9.42 2.96
C LYS A 167 10.89 9.49 2.04
N ARG A 168 11.46 8.34 1.64
CA ARG A 168 12.66 8.30 0.78
C ARG A 168 12.40 8.67 -0.68
N THR A 169 11.15 8.58 -1.11
CA THR A 169 10.80 8.81 -2.52
C THR A 169 10.28 10.23 -2.76
N CYS A 170 9.68 10.84 -1.74
CA CYS A 170 9.04 12.15 -1.83
C CYS A 170 9.81 13.25 -1.06
N GLY A 171 10.88 12.93 -0.38
CA GLY A 171 11.81 13.86 0.29
C GLY A 171 13.11 13.93 -0.47
#